data_d7eba8396344662da2b58c8f0173741c
#
_entry.id   d7eba8396344662da2b58c8f0173741c
#
_cell.length_a   1.000
_cell.length_b   1.000
_cell.length_c   1.000
_cell.angle_alpha   90.00
_cell.angle_beta   90.00
_cell.angle_gamma   90.00
#
_symmetry.space_group_name_H-M   'P 1'
#
loop_
_entity.id
_entity.type
_entity.pdbx_description
1 polymer ?
#
loop_
_entity_poly.entity_id
_entity_poly.type
_entity_poly.pdbx_seq_one_letter_code
_entity_poly.pdbx_strand_id
1 'polypeptide(L)'
;MDLAARRIYEEEGFGPGYKLPGLPHRTGHGIGLDGHEWIYLVIGNKRPMEPGMCFTNEPMIVIPGEFGVRLEDDFYITEEGPRYFTQPSPSIDQPFA
;
A
#
# COMPACT_ATOMS: atom_id res chain seq x y z
N MET A 1 4.76 7.41 3.45
CA MET A 1 4.32 6.00 3.47
C MET A 1 4.80 5.22 2.25
N ASP A 2 4.64 5.74 1.07
CA ASP A 2 5.05 5.01 -0.15
C ASP A 2 6.53 4.58 -0.15
N LEU A 3 7.43 5.45 0.28
CA LEU A 3 8.84 5.11 0.39
C LEU A 3 9.13 3.98 1.40
N ALA A 4 8.34 3.89 2.46
CA ALA A 4 8.51 2.81 3.44
C ALA A 4 8.19 1.45 2.83
N ALA A 5 7.13 1.37 2.01
CA ALA A 5 6.82 0.16 1.25
C ALA A 5 7.94 -0.17 0.26
N ARG A 6 8.40 0.82 -0.52
CA ARG A 6 9.44 0.60 -1.53
C ARG A 6 10.78 0.17 -0.96
N ARG A 7 11.12 0.60 0.25
CA ARG A 7 12.34 0.12 0.93
C ARG A 7 12.33 -1.39 1.11
N ILE A 8 11.19 -1.96 1.46
CA ILE A 8 11.05 -3.41 1.63
C ILE A 8 11.32 -4.11 0.30
N TYR A 9 10.76 -3.60 -0.80
CA TYR A 9 11.04 -4.16 -2.13
C TYR A 9 12.52 -4.08 -2.48
N GLU A 10 13.16 -2.96 -2.22
CA GLU A 10 14.58 -2.76 -2.53
C GLU A 10 15.48 -3.69 -1.69
N GLU A 11 15.15 -3.90 -0.42
CA GLU A 11 15.85 -4.84 0.45
C GLU A 11 15.79 -6.28 -0.07
N GLU A 12 14.72 -6.63 -0.77
CA GLU A 12 14.53 -7.95 -1.39
C GLU A 12 15.04 -8.02 -2.83
N GLY A 13 15.67 -6.96 -3.33
CA GLY A 13 16.27 -6.93 -4.65
C GLY A 13 15.36 -6.47 -5.79
N PHE A 14 14.23 -5.85 -5.46
CA PHE A 14 13.28 -5.32 -6.45
C PHE A 14 13.38 -3.80 -6.56
N GLY A 15 12.90 -3.24 -7.66
CA GLY A 15 12.96 -1.82 -7.92
C GLY A 15 14.31 -1.40 -8.53
N PRO A 16 14.85 -0.19 -8.20
CA PRO A 16 14.27 0.81 -7.29
C PRO A 16 13.10 1.61 -7.88
N GLY A 17 12.41 2.37 -7.03
CA GLY A 17 11.31 3.22 -7.44
C GLY A 17 10.20 2.44 -8.14
N TYR A 18 9.83 2.87 -9.34
CA TYR A 18 8.80 2.21 -10.15
C TYR A 18 9.35 1.14 -11.10
N LYS A 19 10.65 0.85 -11.02
CA LYS A 19 11.30 -0.11 -11.90
C LYS A 19 10.81 -1.53 -11.65
N LEU A 20 10.56 -2.27 -12.74
CA LEU A 20 10.23 -3.70 -12.71
C LEU A 20 11.48 -4.57 -12.77
N PRO A 21 11.51 -5.75 -12.18
CA PRO A 21 10.47 -6.31 -11.31
C PRO A 21 10.32 -5.52 -10.01
N GLY A 22 9.09 -5.31 -9.56
CA GLY A 22 8.87 -4.56 -8.35
C GLY A 22 7.47 -3.98 -8.24
N LEU A 23 7.37 -2.79 -7.67
CA LEU A 23 6.14 -2.04 -7.46
C LEU A 23 6.05 -0.89 -8.48
N PRO A 24 5.34 -1.08 -9.62
CA PRO A 24 5.24 -0.06 -10.66
C PRO A 24 4.16 0.99 -10.39
N HIS A 25 3.51 0.92 -9.25
CA HIS A 25 2.30 1.64 -8.92
C HIS A 25 2.42 2.32 -7.56
N ARG A 26 1.51 3.24 -7.24
CA ARG A 26 1.43 3.83 -5.90
C ARG A 26 1.07 2.76 -4.87
N THR A 27 1.47 2.97 -3.61
CA THR A 27 1.15 2.04 -2.52
C THR A 27 -0.33 2.04 -2.17
N GLY A 28 -1.01 3.18 -2.33
CA GLY A 28 -2.43 3.27 -2.05
C GLY A 28 -3.00 4.64 -2.36
N HIS A 29 -4.25 4.83 -1.96
CA HIS A 29 -5.00 6.07 -2.21
C HIS A 29 -6.02 6.31 -1.10
N GLY A 30 -6.58 7.53 -1.06
CA GLY A 30 -7.73 7.83 -0.23
C GLY A 30 -8.95 7.05 -0.68
N ILE A 31 -9.80 6.69 0.28
CA ILE A 31 -11.05 5.98 0.05
C ILE A 31 -12.15 6.57 0.94
N GLY A 32 -13.37 6.67 0.43
CA GLY A 32 -14.50 7.22 1.16
C GLY A 32 -15.77 7.13 0.36
N LEU A 33 -16.39 8.27 0.06
CA LEU A 33 -17.59 8.31 -0.79
C LEU A 33 -17.29 7.82 -2.20
N ASP A 34 -16.06 8.09 -2.69
CA ASP A 34 -15.57 7.54 -3.94
C ASP A 34 -14.57 6.41 -3.66
N GLY A 35 -14.50 5.42 -4.54
CA GLY A 35 -13.56 4.32 -4.42
C GLY A 35 -12.10 4.78 -4.53
N HIS A 36 -11.86 5.86 -5.27
CA HIS A 36 -10.56 6.52 -5.35
C HIS A 36 -10.73 7.98 -5.00
N GLU A 37 -10.15 8.38 -3.88
CA GLU A 37 -10.15 9.76 -3.43
C GLU A 37 -8.72 10.27 -3.26
N TRP A 38 -8.53 11.55 -3.46
CA TRP A 38 -7.33 12.23 -3.04
C TRP A 38 -7.32 12.20 -1.50
N ILE A 39 -6.27 11.87 -0.83
CA ILE A 39 -4.85 11.98 -1.09
C ILE A 39 -4.27 10.63 -1.55
N TYR A 40 -3.21 10.67 -2.36
CA TYR A 40 -2.55 9.46 -2.84
C TYR A 40 -1.27 9.15 -2.06
N LEU A 41 -1.04 7.87 -1.81
CA LEU A 41 0.18 7.37 -1.16
C LEU A 41 1.22 7.09 -2.25
N VAL A 42 1.85 8.16 -2.72
CA VAL A 42 2.83 8.14 -3.82
C VAL A 42 4.14 8.76 -3.37
N ILE A 43 5.21 8.50 -4.14
CA ILE A 43 6.51 9.14 -3.94
C ILE A 43 6.33 10.66 -4.05
N GLY A 44 6.90 11.39 -3.09
CA GLY A 44 6.89 12.85 -3.10
C GLY A 44 5.70 13.50 -2.41
N ASN A 45 4.67 12.76 -2.04
CA ASN A 45 3.59 13.31 -1.24
C ASN A 45 4.04 13.46 0.21
N LYS A 46 4.13 14.71 0.65
CA LYS A 46 4.60 15.07 2.00
C LYS A 46 3.46 15.49 2.92
N ARG A 47 2.21 15.40 2.48
CA ARG A 47 1.09 15.77 3.33
C ARG A 47 0.95 14.80 4.50
N PRO A 48 0.92 15.29 5.75
CA PRO A 48 0.69 14.44 6.91
C PRO A 48 -0.69 13.79 6.86
N MET A 49 -0.77 12.55 7.33
CA MET A 49 -2.04 11.89 7.56
C MET A 49 -2.68 12.45 8.82
N GLU A 50 -3.98 12.71 8.76
CA GLU A 50 -4.73 13.28 9.86
C GLU A 50 -5.83 12.34 10.32
N PRO A 51 -6.24 12.39 11.61
CA PRO A 51 -7.34 11.57 12.12
C PRO A 51 -8.59 11.71 11.26
N GLY A 52 -9.25 10.60 10.99
CA GLY A 52 -10.44 10.53 10.14
C GLY A 52 -10.16 10.25 8.67
N MET A 53 -8.93 10.35 8.22
CA MET A 53 -8.56 9.98 6.86
C MET A 53 -8.58 8.46 6.68
N CYS A 54 -9.09 8.00 5.55
CA CYS A 54 -9.16 6.58 5.19
C CYS A 54 -8.35 6.35 3.92
N PHE A 55 -7.61 5.24 3.90
CA PHE A 55 -6.71 4.90 2.78
C PHE A 55 -6.75 3.42 2.48
N THR A 56 -6.41 3.09 1.24
CA THR A 56 -6.02 1.74 0.89
C THR A 56 -4.53 1.55 1.12
N ASN A 57 -4.13 0.34 1.45
CA ASN A 57 -2.75 -0.11 1.45
C ASN A 57 -2.69 -1.33 0.53
N GLU A 58 -2.29 -1.09 -0.72
CA GLU A 58 -2.42 -2.08 -1.78
C GLU A 58 -1.17 -2.20 -2.64
N PRO A 59 -0.01 -2.36 -2.03
CA PRO A 59 1.20 -2.56 -2.81
C PRO A 59 1.11 -3.86 -3.61
N MET A 60 1.69 -3.84 -4.79
CA MET A 60 1.75 -5.02 -5.64
C MET A 60 3.18 -5.30 -6.05
N ILE A 61 3.43 -6.54 -6.43
CA ILE A 61 4.68 -6.91 -7.09
C ILE A 61 4.37 -7.40 -8.48
N VAL A 62 5.13 -6.92 -9.46
CA VAL A 62 5.02 -7.37 -10.84
C VAL A 62 6.37 -7.93 -11.29
N ILE A 63 6.37 -9.16 -11.74
CA ILE A 63 7.52 -9.83 -12.33
C ILE A 63 7.19 -10.08 -13.79
N PRO A 64 7.71 -9.23 -14.72
CA PRO A 64 7.33 -9.30 -16.14
C PRO A 64 7.52 -10.70 -16.73
N GLY A 65 6.49 -11.15 -17.48
CA GLY A 65 6.50 -12.46 -18.11
C GLY A 65 6.20 -13.63 -17.20
N GLU A 66 6.04 -13.40 -15.90
CA GLU A 66 5.79 -14.46 -14.93
C GLU A 66 4.47 -14.29 -14.19
N PHE A 67 4.39 -13.32 -13.26
CA PHE A 67 3.16 -13.09 -12.50
C PHE A 67 3.15 -11.71 -11.84
N GLY A 68 2.00 -11.36 -11.28
CA GLY A 68 1.83 -10.23 -10.37
C GLY A 68 0.96 -10.63 -9.19
N VAL A 69 1.22 -10.04 -8.04
CA VAL A 69 0.44 -10.26 -6.82
C VAL A 69 0.15 -8.92 -6.15
N ARG A 70 -1.08 -8.75 -5.70
CA ARG A 70 -1.51 -7.61 -4.87
C ARG A 70 -2.23 -8.15 -3.65
N LEU A 71 -1.93 -7.55 -2.50
CA LEU A 71 -2.69 -7.75 -1.28
C LEU A 71 -3.15 -6.37 -0.81
N GLU A 72 -4.41 -6.24 -0.48
CA GLU A 72 -5.00 -4.97 -0.09
C GLU A 72 -5.66 -5.06 1.26
N ASP A 73 -5.33 -4.11 2.12
CA ASP A 73 -6.00 -3.87 3.38
C ASP A 73 -6.31 -2.38 3.48
N ASP A 74 -7.50 -2.04 3.95
CA ASP A 74 -7.89 -0.65 4.11
C ASP A 74 -7.76 -0.23 5.57
N PHE A 75 -7.36 1.01 5.78
CA PHE A 75 -7.11 1.54 7.11
C PHE A 75 -7.60 2.98 7.27
N TYR A 76 -7.76 3.39 8.50
CA TYR A 76 -8.11 4.76 8.86
C TYR A 76 -7.17 5.28 9.93
N ILE A 77 -7.03 6.59 9.98
CA ILE A 77 -6.14 7.26 10.93
C ILE A 77 -6.94 7.65 12.18
N THR A 78 -6.39 7.33 13.34
CA THR A 78 -6.87 7.81 14.63
C THR A 78 -5.81 8.71 15.26
N GLU A 79 -6.15 9.38 16.35
CA GLU A 79 -5.17 10.18 17.11
C GLU A 79 -4.04 9.33 17.69
N GLU A 80 -4.26 8.02 17.83
CA GLU A 80 -3.28 7.07 18.36
C GLU A 80 -2.52 6.33 17.24
N GLY A 81 -2.81 6.63 15.97
CA GLY A 81 -2.18 6.01 14.82
C GLY A 81 -3.16 5.28 13.91
N PRO A 82 -2.65 4.51 12.94
CA PRO A 82 -3.51 3.81 11.99
C PRO A 82 -4.20 2.60 12.60
N ARG A 83 -5.39 2.30 12.08
CA ARG A 83 -6.18 1.12 12.42
C ARG A 83 -6.72 0.48 11.15
N TYR A 84 -6.67 -0.82 11.06
CA TYR A 84 -7.29 -1.54 9.95
C TYR A 84 -8.81 -1.64 10.15
N PHE A 85 -9.56 -1.58 9.05
CA PHE A 85 -11.00 -1.86 9.08
C PHE A 85 -11.29 -3.34 9.33
N THR A 86 -10.45 -4.20 8.78
CA THR A 86 -10.54 -5.64 8.94
C THR A 86 -9.20 -6.19 9.39
N GLN A 87 -9.20 -7.41 9.92
CA GLN A 87 -7.96 -8.05 10.32
C GLN A 87 -7.16 -8.47 9.09
N PRO A 88 -5.89 -8.04 8.94
CA PRO A 88 -5.04 -8.50 7.86
C PRO A 88 -4.82 -10.01 7.90
N SER A 89 -4.52 -10.57 6.73
CA SER A 89 -4.18 -12.00 6.62
C SER A 89 -3.01 -12.36 7.52
N PRO A 90 -3.10 -13.44 8.30
CA PRO A 90 -2.02 -13.81 9.23
C PRO A 90 -0.77 -14.33 8.52
N SER A 91 -0.91 -14.89 7.33
CA SER A 91 0.21 -15.43 6.56
C SER A 91 -0.17 -15.63 5.10
N ILE A 92 0.83 -15.92 4.26
CA ILE A 92 0.61 -16.24 2.84
C ILE A 92 -0.13 -17.57 2.68
N ASP A 93 -0.05 -18.45 3.67
CA ASP A 93 -0.73 -19.75 3.65
C ASP A 93 -2.20 -19.64 4.07
N GLN A 94 -2.58 -18.51 4.65
CA GLN A 94 -3.93 -18.23 5.10
C GLN A 94 -4.39 -16.85 4.64
N PRO A 95 -4.45 -16.62 3.34
CA PRO A 95 -4.69 -15.27 2.80
C PRO A 95 -6.08 -14.72 3.09
N PHE A 96 -7.04 -15.57 3.44
CA PHE A 96 -8.42 -15.18 3.71
C PHE A 96 -8.90 -15.53 5.12
N ALA A 97 -7.98 -15.81 6.01
CA ALA A 97 -8.33 -16.15 7.38
C ALA A 97 -8.70 -14.92 8.22
#